data_2e4d8c092045b365ef82b4ffe50ba694
#
_entry.id   2e4d8c092045b365ef82b4ffe50ba694
#
_cell.length_a   1.000
_cell.length_b   1.000
_cell.length_c   1.000
_cell.angle_alpha   90.00
_cell.angle_beta   90.00
_cell.angle_gamma   90.00
#
_symmetry.space_group_name_H-M   'P 1'
#
loop_
_entity.id
_entity.type
_entity.pdbx_description
1 polymer ?
#
loop_
_entity_poly.entity_id
_entity_poly.type
_entity_poly.pdbx_seq_one_letter_code
_entity_poly.pdbx_strand_id
1 'polypeptide(L)'
;GVIANEMGAGIRVTSGPAIEKAGDLAALLTNLAPGDILFIDEIHRLPRSVEEILYPAMEDFALDIITGKGQMAASYHLPLPRFTLVGATTRAGQLSAPLRDRFGVQLRLELYTTEELQRIVMRSAALLGIEIEPSGAREIASRSRGTPRIANRLLRRVRDFAQVCHDGVITSEAADHALGKLEVDRLGLDAIDRRMLTAIVKNYGGGPVGLETLAATIGEEAVTLEDVYEPYLLQIGFLTRTPRGRCVTQLAYDHLHLENPNAPQEQQLSF
;
A
#
# COMPACT_ATOMS: atom_id res chain seq x y z
N GLY A 1 8.40 -11.86 -8.36
CA GLY A 1 8.40 -13.31 -8.60
C GLY A 1 7.45 -13.73 -9.72
N VAL A 2 6.12 -13.45 -9.60
CA VAL A 2 5.12 -13.97 -10.57
C VAL A 2 5.45 -13.56 -12.01
N ILE A 3 5.70 -12.28 -12.26
CA ILE A 3 6.04 -11.79 -13.62
C ILE A 3 7.28 -12.53 -14.17
N ALA A 4 8.31 -12.72 -13.36
CA ALA A 4 9.54 -13.40 -13.78
C ALA A 4 9.28 -14.88 -14.12
N ASN A 5 8.45 -15.56 -13.32
CA ASN A 5 8.06 -16.95 -13.58
C ASN A 5 7.27 -17.10 -14.89
N GLU A 6 6.31 -16.19 -15.13
CA GLU A 6 5.50 -16.19 -16.36
C GLU A 6 6.34 -15.88 -17.61
N MET A 7 7.35 -15.03 -17.48
CA MET A 7 8.27 -14.66 -18.57
C MET A 7 9.43 -15.65 -18.72
N GLY A 8 9.63 -16.57 -17.78
CA GLY A 8 10.79 -17.47 -17.77
C GLY A 8 12.12 -16.71 -17.65
N ALA A 9 12.15 -15.57 -16.97
CA ALA A 9 13.26 -14.62 -16.90
C ALA A 9 13.85 -14.54 -15.48
N GLY A 10 15.14 -14.18 -15.40
CA GLY A 10 15.76 -13.79 -14.15
C GLY A 10 15.17 -12.48 -13.62
N ILE A 11 15.22 -12.27 -12.30
CA ILE A 11 14.74 -11.03 -11.69
C ILE A 11 15.74 -10.49 -10.69
N ARG A 12 16.03 -9.19 -10.82
CA ARG A 12 16.69 -8.39 -9.78
C ARG A 12 15.68 -7.48 -9.13
N VAL A 13 15.62 -7.51 -7.80
CA VAL A 13 14.67 -6.71 -7.01
C VAL A 13 15.44 -5.70 -6.19
N THR A 14 15.02 -4.46 -6.27
CA THR A 14 15.57 -3.35 -5.48
C THR A 14 14.43 -2.39 -5.10
N SER A 15 14.74 -1.30 -4.41
CA SER A 15 13.79 -0.24 -4.10
C SER A 15 14.38 1.14 -4.37
N GLY A 16 13.53 2.13 -4.63
CA GLY A 16 13.99 3.52 -4.82
C GLY A 16 14.89 4.01 -3.70
N PRO A 17 14.52 3.86 -2.42
CA PRO A 17 15.38 4.25 -1.30
C PRO A 17 16.71 3.52 -1.18
N ALA A 18 16.84 2.33 -1.76
CA ALA A 18 18.08 1.55 -1.73
C ALA A 18 19.10 1.98 -2.81
N ILE A 19 18.69 2.82 -3.75
CA ILE A 19 19.53 3.35 -4.82
C ILE A 19 19.83 4.81 -4.52
N GLU A 20 20.93 5.07 -3.86
CA GLU A 20 21.30 6.43 -3.44
C GLU A 20 22.07 7.20 -4.51
N LYS A 21 22.81 6.51 -5.34
CA LYS A 21 23.75 7.10 -6.32
C LYS A 21 23.59 6.47 -7.70
N ALA A 22 23.94 7.24 -8.70
CA ALA A 22 24.02 6.81 -10.09
C ALA A 22 24.83 5.51 -10.30
N GLY A 23 25.92 5.34 -9.57
CA GLY A 23 26.75 4.14 -9.61
C GLY A 23 26.06 2.88 -9.09
N ASP A 24 25.15 3.00 -8.11
CA ASP A 24 24.41 1.86 -7.58
C ASP A 24 23.49 1.27 -8.65
N LEU A 25 22.78 2.15 -9.36
CA LEU A 25 21.92 1.75 -10.47
C LEU A 25 22.73 1.19 -11.65
N ALA A 26 23.85 1.83 -12.01
CA ALA A 26 24.73 1.36 -13.08
C ALA A 26 25.25 -0.05 -12.78
N ALA A 27 25.65 -0.33 -11.54
CA ALA A 27 26.07 -1.66 -11.11
C ALA A 27 24.95 -2.71 -11.22
N LEU A 28 23.70 -2.35 -10.90
CA LEU A 28 22.55 -3.24 -11.08
C LEU A 28 22.30 -3.55 -12.55
N LEU A 29 22.31 -2.52 -13.42
CA LEU A 29 22.02 -2.65 -14.84
C LEU A 29 23.10 -3.47 -15.59
N THR A 30 24.38 -3.27 -15.28
CA THR A 30 25.49 -3.99 -15.90
C THR A 30 25.57 -5.46 -15.50
N ASN A 31 24.96 -5.84 -14.40
CA ASN A 31 24.90 -7.23 -13.91
C ASN A 31 23.63 -7.98 -14.35
N LEU A 32 22.81 -7.42 -15.24
CA LEU A 32 21.66 -8.11 -15.82
C LEU A 32 22.11 -9.04 -16.96
N ALA A 33 21.42 -10.15 -17.10
CA ALA A 33 21.50 -10.99 -18.28
C ALA A 33 20.45 -10.56 -19.33
N PRO A 34 20.63 -10.92 -20.61
CA PRO A 34 19.62 -10.64 -21.64
C PRO A 34 18.26 -11.24 -21.27
N GLY A 35 17.23 -10.41 -21.29
CA GLY A 35 15.87 -10.80 -20.94
C GLY A 35 15.51 -10.74 -19.47
N ASP A 36 16.45 -10.40 -18.58
CA ASP A 36 16.19 -10.25 -17.15
C ASP A 36 15.22 -9.10 -16.86
N ILE A 37 14.62 -9.17 -15.68
CA ILE A 37 13.73 -8.13 -15.14
C ILE A 37 14.47 -7.37 -14.02
N LEU A 38 14.51 -6.06 -14.14
CA LEU A 38 14.84 -5.17 -13.02
C LEU A 38 13.54 -4.65 -12.41
N PHE A 39 13.24 -5.04 -11.17
CA PHE A 39 12.11 -4.55 -10.41
C PHE A 39 12.56 -3.51 -9.38
N ILE A 40 11.97 -2.31 -9.45
CA ILE A 40 12.24 -1.21 -8.51
C ILE A 40 10.94 -0.90 -7.76
N ASP A 41 10.91 -1.25 -6.47
CA ASP A 41 9.81 -0.87 -5.58
C ASP A 41 9.95 0.59 -5.15
N GLU A 42 8.82 1.28 -4.91
CA GLU A 42 8.77 2.70 -4.55
C GLU A 42 9.63 3.58 -5.49
N ILE A 43 9.52 3.34 -6.79
CA ILE A 43 10.36 3.98 -7.82
C ILE A 43 10.29 5.51 -7.79
N HIS A 44 9.18 6.11 -7.27
CA HIS A 44 9.04 7.56 -7.08
C HIS A 44 10.03 8.16 -6.07
N ARG A 45 10.74 7.33 -5.30
CA ARG A 45 11.75 7.74 -4.32
C ARG A 45 13.16 7.73 -4.87
N LEU A 46 13.33 7.46 -6.16
CA LEU A 46 14.64 7.58 -6.79
C LEU A 46 15.13 9.04 -6.77
N PRO A 47 16.39 9.30 -6.45
CA PRO A 47 17.01 10.60 -6.66
C PRO A 47 16.98 10.99 -8.14
N ARG A 48 16.79 12.28 -8.43
CA ARG A 48 16.71 12.77 -9.83
C ARG A 48 17.95 12.42 -10.65
N SER A 49 19.14 12.47 -10.06
CA SER A 49 20.39 12.09 -10.71
C SER A 49 20.45 10.59 -11.08
N VAL A 50 19.67 9.76 -10.40
CA VAL A 50 19.54 8.33 -10.71
C VAL A 50 18.50 8.12 -11.82
N GLU A 51 17.39 8.87 -11.78
CA GLU A 51 16.40 8.84 -12.88
C GLU A 51 17.03 9.18 -14.22
N GLU A 52 17.93 10.18 -14.26
CA GLU A 52 18.62 10.61 -15.49
C GLU A 52 19.45 9.50 -16.14
N ILE A 53 19.93 8.53 -15.34
CA ILE A 53 20.64 7.33 -15.85
C ILE A 53 19.66 6.28 -16.38
N LEU A 54 18.44 6.21 -15.83
CA LEU A 54 17.43 5.30 -16.34
C LEU A 54 16.98 5.66 -17.76
N TYR A 55 16.99 6.93 -18.13
CA TYR A 55 16.46 7.34 -19.43
C TYR A 55 17.16 6.66 -20.61
N PRO A 56 18.49 6.80 -20.78
CA PRO A 56 19.19 6.10 -21.86
C PRO A 56 19.16 4.56 -21.68
N ALA A 57 19.12 4.07 -20.44
CA ALA A 57 19.01 2.64 -20.20
C ALA A 57 17.67 2.05 -20.68
N MET A 58 16.57 2.81 -20.58
CA MET A 58 15.25 2.41 -21.05
C MET A 58 15.05 2.57 -22.56
N GLU A 59 15.63 3.62 -23.15
CA GLU A 59 15.45 3.95 -24.57
C GLU A 59 16.43 3.21 -25.47
N ASP A 60 17.73 3.27 -25.12
CA ASP A 60 18.82 2.83 -25.98
C ASP A 60 19.52 1.55 -25.48
N PHE A 61 19.12 1.04 -24.32
CA PHE A 61 19.84 -0.05 -23.63
C PHE A 61 21.33 0.27 -23.46
N ALA A 62 21.63 1.46 -22.97
CA ALA A 62 23.00 1.93 -22.78
C ALA A 62 23.11 2.84 -21.55
N LEU A 63 24.33 2.96 -21.04
CA LEU A 63 24.69 3.93 -20.01
C LEU A 63 25.73 4.90 -20.57
N ASP A 64 25.54 6.18 -20.32
CA ASP A 64 26.54 7.21 -20.60
C ASP A 64 27.34 7.49 -19.32
N ILE A 65 28.55 7.02 -19.26
CA ILE A 65 29.45 7.18 -18.12
C ILE A 65 30.46 8.29 -18.44
N ILE A 66 30.38 9.39 -17.70
CA ILE A 66 31.34 10.49 -17.79
C ILE A 66 32.48 10.24 -16.80
N THR A 67 33.69 10.09 -17.30
CA THR A 67 34.90 9.94 -16.50
C THR A 67 35.83 11.14 -16.71
N GLY A 68 36.52 11.57 -15.64
CA GLY A 68 37.37 12.75 -15.66
C GLY A 68 36.66 14.04 -15.24
N LYS A 69 37.42 15.15 -15.19
CA LYS A 69 36.90 16.49 -14.85
C LYS A 69 37.42 17.52 -15.85
N GLY A 70 36.59 18.52 -16.14
CA GLY A 70 36.97 19.64 -17.02
C GLY A 70 37.21 19.21 -18.47
N GLN A 71 38.23 19.75 -19.10
CA GLN A 71 38.56 19.47 -20.51
C GLN A 71 39.03 18.03 -20.80
N MET A 72 39.31 17.24 -19.78
CA MET A 72 39.67 15.83 -19.88
C MET A 72 38.50 14.88 -19.60
N ALA A 73 37.28 15.38 -19.52
CA ALA A 73 36.09 14.55 -19.38
C ALA A 73 35.85 13.75 -20.66
N ALA A 74 35.82 12.41 -20.53
CA ALA A 74 35.48 11.52 -21.63
C ALA A 74 34.10 10.86 -21.30
N SER A 75 33.22 10.82 -22.28
CA SER A 75 31.95 10.08 -22.20
C SER A 75 32.15 8.70 -22.82
N TYR A 76 31.81 7.69 -22.06
CA TYR A 76 31.81 6.29 -22.50
C TYR A 76 30.39 5.80 -22.61
N HIS A 77 29.99 5.37 -23.79
CA HIS A 77 28.73 4.73 -24.05
C HIS A 77 28.87 3.23 -23.81
N LEU A 78 28.28 2.74 -22.68
CA LEU A 78 28.32 1.34 -22.28
C LEU A 78 27.02 0.63 -22.67
N PRO A 79 27.06 -0.32 -23.64
CA PRO A 79 25.85 -1.05 -24.00
C PRO A 79 25.40 -1.97 -22.87
N LEU A 80 24.09 -2.05 -22.69
CA LEU A 80 23.43 -2.94 -21.73
C LEU A 80 22.75 -4.10 -22.46
N PRO A 81 22.59 -5.27 -21.83
CA PRO A 81 21.71 -6.30 -22.35
C PRO A 81 20.26 -5.76 -22.40
N ARG A 82 19.45 -6.29 -23.32
CA ARG A 82 18.01 -5.97 -23.31
C ARG A 82 17.38 -6.54 -22.06
N PHE A 83 16.67 -5.72 -21.32
CA PHE A 83 16.01 -6.06 -20.05
C PHE A 83 14.61 -5.46 -20.00
N THR A 84 13.80 -5.92 -19.04
CA THR A 84 12.50 -5.34 -18.74
C THR A 84 12.57 -4.57 -17.42
N LEU A 85 12.24 -3.27 -17.45
CA LEU A 85 12.10 -2.49 -16.23
C LEU A 85 10.65 -2.57 -15.72
N VAL A 86 10.48 -2.94 -14.47
CA VAL A 86 9.19 -2.91 -13.76
C VAL A 86 9.32 -1.99 -12.55
N GLY A 87 8.60 -0.88 -12.58
CA GLY A 87 8.51 0.06 -11.46
C GLY A 87 7.19 -0.12 -10.70
N ALA A 88 7.25 -0.15 -9.37
CA ALA A 88 6.07 -0.08 -8.52
C ALA A 88 6.07 1.22 -7.71
N THR A 89 4.90 1.80 -7.50
CA THR A 89 4.75 3.03 -6.71
C THR A 89 3.37 3.12 -6.08
N THR A 90 3.31 3.61 -4.85
CA THR A 90 2.08 4.01 -4.18
C THR A 90 1.66 5.44 -4.53
N ARG A 91 2.58 6.23 -5.10
CA ARG A 91 2.43 7.68 -5.37
C ARG A 91 2.77 8.01 -6.81
N ALA A 92 1.98 7.50 -7.77
CA ALA A 92 2.20 7.72 -9.20
C ALA A 92 2.31 9.20 -9.60
N GLY A 93 1.64 10.10 -8.87
CA GLY A 93 1.73 11.55 -9.09
C GLY A 93 3.07 12.18 -8.70
N GLN A 94 3.92 11.48 -7.95
CA GLN A 94 5.27 11.95 -7.58
C GLN A 94 6.35 11.49 -8.57
N LEU A 95 6.02 10.58 -9.51
CA LEU A 95 6.93 10.25 -10.60
C LEU A 95 7.14 11.47 -11.50
N SER A 96 8.39 11.72 -11.87
CA SER A 96 8.69 12.74 -12.87
C SER A 96 8.00 12.41 -14.20
N ALA A 97 7.50 13.43 -14.90
CA ALA A 97 6.85 13.21 -16.19
C ALA A 97 7.80 12.51 -17.19
N PRO A 98 9.11 12.88 -17.29
CA PRO A 98 10.03 12.18 -18.18
C PRO A 98 10.18 10.68 -17.87
N LEU A 99 10.22 10.29 -16.59
CA LEU A 99 10.31 8.87 -16.23
C LEU A 99 9.01 8.13 -16.53
N ARG A 100 7.88 8.72 -16.17
CA ARG A 100 6.56 8.14 -16.38
C ARG A 100 6.26 7.89 -17.85
N ASP A 101 6.60 8.83 -18.72
CA ASP A 101 6.27 8.78 -20.16
C ASP A 101 7.13 7.73 -20.90
N ARG A 102 8.23 7.26 -20.29
CA ARG A 102 9.08 6.19 -20.82
C ARG A 102 8.56 4.79 -20.51
N PHE A 103 7.61 4.64 -19.59
CA PHE A 103 6.95 3.37 -19.38
C PHE A 103 5.88 3.14 -20.44
N GLY A 104 6.06 2.14 -21.27
CA GLY A 104 5.11 1.79 -22.33
C GLY A 104 3.78 1.23 -21.82
N VAL A 105 3.77 0.68 -20.60
CA VAL A 105 2.58 0.12 -19.95
C VAL A 105 2.46 0.67 -18.55
N GLN A 106 1.31 1.27 -18.24
CA GLN A 106 0.98 1.77 -16.92
C GLN A 106 -0.29 1.06 -16.42
N LEU A 107 -0.17 0.35 -15.32
CA LEU A 107 -1.26 -0.42 -14.73
C LEU A 107 -1.61 0.17 -13.37
N ARG A 108 -2.90 0.39 -13.12
CA ARG A 108 -3.41 0.71 -11.80
C ARG A 108 -3.99 -0.56 -11.19
N LEU A 109 -3.43 -0.96 -10.05
CA LEU A 109 -3.97 -2.07 -9.28
C LEU A 109 -5.14 -1.59 -8.44
N GLU A 110 -6.27 -2.26 -8.58
CA GLU A 110 -7.45 -2.04 -7.75
C GLU A 110 -7.42 -2.93 -6.51
N LEU A 111 -8.24 -2.58 -5.53
CA LEU A 111 -8.42 -3.41 -4.36
C LEU A 111 -9.22 -4.66 -4.72
N TYR A 112 -8.91 -5.75 -4.07
CA TYR A 112 -9.60 -7.01 -4.24
C TYR A 112 -10.97 -6.96 -3.56
N THR A 113 -11.94 -7.63 -4.17
CA THR A 113 -13.24 -7.88 -3.56
C THR A 113 -13.12 -8.89 -2.41
N THR A 114 -14.14 -8.96 -1.56
CA THR A 114 -14.16 -9.95 -0.48
C THR A 114 -14.09 -11.38 -1.00
N GLU A 115 -14.74 -11.68 -2.12
CA GLU A 115 -14.75 -12.99 -2.75
C GLU A 115 -13.38 -13.37 -3.31
N GLU A 116 -12.68 -12.45 -3.90
CA GLU A 116 -11.30 -12.64 -4.37
C GLU A 116 -10.33 -12.86 -3.21
N LEU A 117 -10.44 -12.03 -2.15
CA LEU A 117 -9.64 -12.20 -0.95
C LEU A 117 -9.95 -13.52 -0.23
N GLN A 118 -11.20 -13.96 -0.18
CA GLN A 118 -11.56 -15.26 0.37
C GLN A 118 -10.84 -16.40 -0.35
N ARG A 119 -10.80 -16.36 -1.70
CA ARG A 119 -10.02 -17.33 -2.49
C ARG A 119 -8.54 -17.29 -2.18
N ILE A 120 -7.98 -16.09 -2.00
CA ILE A 120 -6.57 -15.90 -1.61
C ILE A 120 -6.31 -16.46 -0.21
N VAL A 121 -7.18 -16.21 0.75
CA VAL A 121 -7.09 -16.73 2.13
C VAL A 121 -7.14 -18.26 2.13
N MET A 122 -8.11 -18.86 1.43
CA MET A 122 -8.22 -20.32 1.31
C MET A 122 -6.97 -20.94 0.71
N ARG A 123 -6.44 -20.38 -0.38
CA ARG A 123 -5.19 -20.84 -0.99
C ARG A 123 -4.00 -20.71 -0.03
N SER A 124 -3.91 -19.58 0.66
CA SER A 124 -2.82 -19.33 1.61
C SER A 124 -2.89 -20.29 2.80
N ALA A 125 -4.10 -20.56 3.30
CA ALA A 125 -4.33 -21.54 4.36
C ALA A 125 -3.87 -22.94 3.95
N ALA A 126 -4.25 -23.39 2.76
CA ALA A 126 -3.82 -24.68 2.22
C ALA A 126 -2.28 -24.79 2.11
N LEU A 127 -1.61 -23.73 1.61
CA LEU A 127 -0.15 -23.70 1.52
C LEU A 127 0.56 -23.69 2.89
N LEU A 128 -0.09 -23.18 3.92
CA LEU A 128 0.42 -23.10 5.29
C LEU A 128 -0.01 -24.28 6.17
N GLY A 129 -0.80 -25.22 5.62
CA GLY A 129 -1.35 -26.36 6.38
C GLY A 129 -2.33 -25.92 7.48
N ILE A 130 -3.08 -24.85 7.25
CA ILE A 130 -4.08 -24.30 8.19
C ILE A 130 -5.46 -24.84 7.80
N GLU A 131 -6.14 -25.47 8.74
CA GLU A 131 -7.53 -25.88 8.56
C GLU A 131 -8.46 -24.69 8.71
N ILE A 132 -9.23 -24.40 7.67
CA ILE A 132 -10.14 -23.23 7.60
C ILE A 132 -11.40 -23.56 6.82
N GLU A 133 -12.53 -23.14 7.35
CA GLU A 133 -13.80 -23.21 6.65
C GLU A 133 -13.97 -22.01 5.69
N PRO A 134 -14.78 -22.17 4.61
CA PRO A 134 -15.09 -21.04 3.73
C PRO A 134 -15.71 -19.83 4.46
N SER A 135 -16.49 -20.08 5.51
CA SER A 135 -17.09 -19.06 6.38
C SER A 135 -16.04 -18.25 7.15
N GLY A 136 -15.04 -18.93 7.75
CA GLY A 136 -13.92 -18.29 8.44
C GLY A 136 -13.01 -17.52 7.49
N ALA A 137 -12.77 -18.06 6.30
CA ALA A 137 -12.01 -17.36 5.25
C ALA A 137 -12.71 -16.08 4.79
N ARG A 138 -14.05 -16.10 4.66
CA ARG A 138 -14.85 -14.93 4.32
C ARG A 138 -14.79 -13.87 5.41
N GLU A 139 -14.81 -14.27 6.68
CA GLU A 139 -14.70 -13.35 7.82
C GLU A 139 -13.36 -12.61 7.83
N ILE A 140 -12.26 -13.34 7.59
CA ILE A 140 -10.94 -12.71 7.44
C ILE A 140 -10.90 -11.79 6.21
N ALA A 141 -11.43 -12.22 5.08
CA ALA A 141 -11.42 -11.48 3.83
C ALA A 141 -12.18 -10.15 3.93
N SER A 142 -13.37 -10.16 4.58
CA SER A 142 -14.21 -8.96 4.73
C SER A 142 -13.54 -7.85 5.53
N ARG A 143 -12.66 -8.22 6.49
CA ARG A 143 -11.92 -7.26 7.34
C ARG A 143 -10.51 -6.95 6.82
N SER A 144 -10.19 -7.38 5.59
CA SER A 144 -8.84 -7.23 5.03
C SER A 144 -8.63 -5.99 4.17
N ARG A 145 -9.56 -5.04 4.17
CA ARG A 145 -9.46 -3.74 3.47
C ARG A 145 -9.08 -3.88 1.99
N GLY A 146 -9.56 -4.91 1.29
CA GLY A 146 -9.24 -5.14 -0.12
C GLY A 146 -7.78 -5.55 -0.40
N THR A 147 -6.98 -5.89 0.62
CA THR A 147 -5.53 -6.05 0.49
C THR A 147 -5.06 -7.47 0.85
N PRO A 148 -4.45 -8.23 -0.08
CA PRO A 148 -3.93 -9.59 0.18
C PRO A 148 -2.88 -9.65 1.29
N ARG A 149 -2.06 -8.59 1.45
CA ARG A 149 -1.06 -8.48 2.52
C ARG A 149 -1.73 -8.48 3.89
N ILE A 150 -2.81 -7.70 4.05
CA ILE A 150 -3.59 -7.65 5.30
C ILE A 150 -4.29 -8.99 5.52
N ALA A 151 -4.93 -9.56 4.51
CA ALA A 151 -5.61 -10.84 4.59
C ALA A 151 -4.67 -11.96 5.09
N ASN A 152 -3.47 -12.06 4.52
CA ASN A 152 -2.48 -13.04 4.93
C ASN A 152 -1.92 -12.77 6.34
N ARG A 153 -1.80 -11.50 6.75
CA ARG A 153 -1.41 -11.13 8.11
C ARG A 153 -2.48 -11.56 9.11
N LEU A 154 -3.74 -11.24 8.83
CA LEU A 154 -4.87 -11.63 9.68
C LEU A 154 -5.02 -13.15 9.75
N LEU A 155 -4.91 -13.88 8.64
CA LEU A 155 -4.96 -15.33 8.60
C LEU A 155 -3.97 -15.96 9.59
N ARG A 156 -2.70 -15.50 9.58
CA ARG A 156 -1.69 -16.02 10.50
C ARG A 156 -2.05 -15.76 11.96
N ARG A 157 -2.57 -14.58 12.27
CA ARG A 157 -2.98 -14.23 13.65
C ARG A 157 -4.21 -15.01 14.09
N VAL A 158 -5.21 -15.13 13.23
CA VAL A 158 -6.40 -15.92 13.52
C VAL A 158 -6.05 -17.39 13.73
N ARG A 159 -5.12 -17.96 12.93
CA ARG A 159 -4.59 -19.30 13.17
C ARG A 159 -4.05 -19.48 14.59
N ASP A 160 -3.21 -18.54 15.03
CA ASP A 160 -2.58 -18.63 16.36
C ASP A 160 -3.66 -18.66 17.46
N PHE A 161 -4.73 -17.89 17.32
CA PHE A 161 -5.89 -17.93 18.22
C PHE A 161 -6.69 -19.23 18.11
N ALA A 162 -6.93 -19.71 16.89
CA ALA A 162 -7.68 -20.95 16.67
C ALA A 162 -6.94 -22.16 17.31
N GLN A 163 -5.63 -22.21 17.22
CA GLN A 163 -4.82 -23.26 17.84
C GLN A 163 -4.85 -23.25 19.37
N VAL A 164 -5.00 -22.08 19.98
CA VAL A 164 -4.98 -21.94 21.45
C VAL A 164 -6.38 -22.03 22.07
N CYS A 165 -7.39 -21.46 21.41
CA CYS A 165 -8.72 -21.30 21.98
C CYS A 165 -9.80 -22.18 21.34
N HIS A 166 -9.47 -22.84 20.22
CA HIS A 166 -10.38 -23.69 19.45
C HIS A 166 -9.61 -24.94 18.99
N ASP A 167 -10.30 -25.89 18.37
CA ASP A 167 -9.71 -27.17 17.93
C ASP A 167 -8.75 -27.06 16.73
N GLY A 168 -8.17 -25.89 16.50
CA GLY A 168 -7.23 -25.63 15.41
C GLY A 168 -7.89 -25.30 14.07
N VAL A 169 -9.21 -25.43 13.95
CA VAL A 169 -9.99 -25.10 12.74
C VAL A 169 -10.47 -23.64 12.79
N ILE A 170 -10.25 -22.91 11.73
CA ILE A 170 -10.76 -21.54 11.60
C ILE A 170 -12.18 -21.56 11.05
N THR A 171 -13.16 -21.57 11.95
CA THR A 171 -14.58 -21.32 11.64
C THR A 171 -14.88 -19.83 11.60
N SER A 172 -16.09 -19.42 11.20
CA SER A 172 -16.53 -18.03 11.28
C SER A 172 -16.48 -17.49 12.71
N GLU A 173 -16.90 -18.29 13.71
CA GLU A 173 -16.87 -17.91 15.11
C GLU A 173 -15.45 -17.74 15.65
N ALA A 174 -14.56 -18.67 15.32
CA ALA A 174 -13.15 -18.58 15.70
C ALA A 174 -12.48 -17.35 15.08
N ALA A 175 -12.78 -17.06 13.81
CA ALA A 175 -12.27 -15.87 13.12
C ALA A 175 -12.81 -14.58 13.74
N ASP A 176 -14.13 -14.47 13.99
CA ASP A 176 -14.72 -13.28 14.60
C ASP A 176 -14.18 -13.02 16.01
N HIS A 177 -14.09 -14.07 16.84
CA HIS A 177 -13.50 -13.98 18.18
C HIS A 177 -12.04 -13.50 18.14
N ALA A 178 -11.21 -14.11 17.27
CA ALA A 178 -9.81 -13.74 17.14
C ALA A 178 -9.64 -12.28 16.63
N LEU A 179 -10.41 -11.89 15.62
CA LEU A 179 -10.36 -10.52 15.05
C LEU A 179 -10.85 -9.48 16.07
N GLY A 180 -11.86 -9.82 16.89
CA GLY A 180 -12.27 -9.01 18.02
C GLY A 180 -11.16 -8.80 19.06
N LYS A 181 -10.40 -9.86 19.41
CA LYS A 181 -9.23 -9.76 20.31
C LYS A 181 -8.08 -8.96 19.70
N LEU A 182 -7.96 -8.94 18.38
CA LEU A 182 -7.01 -8.10 17.64
C LEU A 182 -7.52 -6.66 17.45
N GLU A 183 -8.68 -6.33 18.02
CA GLU A 183 -9.33 -5.03 17.89
C GLU A 183 -9.64 -4.61 16.44
N VAL A 184 -9.81 -5.60 15.55
CA VAL A 184 -10.21 -5.38 14.16
C VAL A 184 -11.72 -5.54 14.05
N ASP A 185 -12.40 -4.45 13.74
CA ASP A 185 -13.86 -4.45 13.62
C ASP A 185 -14.38 -5.03 12.29
N ARG A 186 -15.69 -5.00 12.09
CA ARG A 186 -16.35 -5.59 10.91
C ARG A 186 -15.96 -4.93 9.57
N LEU A 187 -15.52 -3.69 9.61
CA LEU A 187 -15.01 -2.97 8.44
C LEU A 187 -13.48 -3.06 8.33
N GLY A 188 -12.83 -3.79 9.22
CA GLY A 188 -11.37 -3.90 9.25
C GLY A 188 -10.67 -2.70 9.90
N LEU A 189 -11.37 -1.82 10.61
CA LEU A 189 -10.77 -0.73 11.37
C LEU A 189 -10.06 -1.28 12.60
N ASP A 190 -8.84 -0.84 12.83
CA ASP A 190 -8.07 -1.16 14.02
C ASP A 190 -8.20 -0.08 15.12
N ALA A 191 -7.49 -0.25 16.22
CA ALA A 191 -7.52 0.69 17.33
C ALA A 191 -7.09 2.11 16.95
N ILE A 192 -6.12 2.24 16.02
CA ILE A 192 -5.59 3.55 15.61
C ILE A 192 -6.60 4.26 14.70
N ASP A 193 -7.24 3.56 13.76
CA ASP A 193 -8.31 4.14 12.94
C ASP A 193 -9.43 4.72 13.81
N ARG A 194 -9.92 3.91 14.77
CA ARG A 194 -10.99 4.35 15.66
C ARG A 194 -10.54 5.51 16.55
N ARG A 195 -9.29 5.49 17.03
CA ARG A 195 -8.72 6.58 17.83
C ARG A 195 -8.60 7.86 17.01
N MET A 196 -8.18 7.76 15.72
CA MET A 196 -8.10 8.88 14.80
C MET A 196 -9.47 9.52 14.56
N LEU A 197 -10.47 8.72 14.18
CA LEU A 197 -11.82 9.21 13.96
C LEU A 197 -12.43 9.81 15.24
N THR A 198 -12.28 9.13 16.38
CA THR A 198 -12.78 9.60 17.67
C THR A 198 -12.14 10.91 18.11
N ALA A 199 -10.84 11.07 17.88
CA ALA A 199 -10.14 12.32 18.19
C ALA A 199 -10.67 13.49 17.36
N ILE A 200 -10.93 13.29 16.06
CA ILE A 200 -11.51 14.33 15.20
C ILE A 200 -12.91 14.70 15.70
N VAL A 201 -13.72 13.72 16.06
CA VAL A 201 -15.08 13.98 16.58
C VAL A 201 -15.05 14.71 17.92
N LYS A 202 -14.34 14.17 18.91
CA LYS A 202 -14.40 14.66 20.30
C LYS A 202 -13.62 15.95 20.53
N ASN A 203 -12.44 16.08 19.91
CA ASN A 203 -11.55 17.19 20.17
C ASN A 203 -11.72 18.34 19.17
N TYR A 204 -12.26 18.06 17.99
CA TYR A 204 -12.37 19.03 16.89
C TYR A 204 -13.77 19.14 16.29
N GLY A 205 -14.79 18.63 16.98
CA GLY A 205 -16.21 18.74 16.58
C GLY A 205 -16.51 18.17 15.18
N GLY A 206 -15.77 17.14 14.77
CA GLY A 206 -15.88 16.53 13.42
C GLY A 206 -14.93 17.11 12.38
N GLY A 207 -14.12 18.08 12.73
CA GLY A 207 -13.15 18.74 11.85
C GLY A 207 -13.61 20.12 11.37
N PRO A 208 -12.79 20.81 10.53
CA PRO A 208 -11.53 20.34 9.94
C PRO A 208 -10.33 20.40 10.89
N VAL A 209 -9.44 19.42 10.85
CA VAL A 209 -8.20 19.37 11.61
C VAL A 209 -6.99 19.09 10.73
N GLY A 210 -5.87 19.78 10.98
CA GLY A 210 -4.61 19.57 10.27
C GLY A 210 -3.96 18.22 10.62
N LEU A 211 -3.19 17.64 9.69
CA LEU A 211 -2.53 16.35 9.86
C LEU A 211 -1.59 16.33 11.06
N GLU A 212 -0.71 17.31 11.17
CA GLU A 212 0.27 17.42 12.27
C GLU A 212 -0.41 17.54 13.65
N THR A 213 -1.48 18.33 13.71
CA THR A 213 -2.27 18.50 14.92
C THR A 213 -2.94 17.19 15.34
N LEU A 214 -3.51 16.47 14.38
CA LEU A 214 -4.13 15.17 14.61
C LEU A 214 -3.10 14.13 15.06
N ALA A 215 -1.96 14.07 14.39
CA ALA A 215 -0.84 13.19 14.72
C ALA A 215 -0.35 13.41 16.16
N ALA A 216 -0.11 14.66 16.53
CA ALA A 216 0.25 15.01 17.90
C ALA A 216 -0.83 14.60 18.93
N THR A 217 -2.13 14.78 18.57
CA THR A 217 -3.25 14.45 19.47
C THR A 217 -3.34 12.95 19.77
N ILE A 218 -3.05 12.10 18.80
CA ILE A 218 -3.16 10.64 18.95
C ILE A 218 -1.81 9.95 19.23
N GLY A 219 -0.71 10.71 19.23
CA GLY A 219 0.63 10.18 19.51
C GLY A 219 1.18 9.30 18.40
N GLU A 220 0.91 9.65 17.14
CA GLU A 220 1.41 8.95 15.95
C GLU A 220 2.18 9.90 15.04
N GLU A 221 3.00 9.36 14.14
CA GLU A 221 3.67 10.17 13.12
C GLU A 221 2.69 10.61 12.03
N ALA A 222 2.78 11.87 11.60
CA ALA A 222 1.92 12.44 10.56
C ALA A 222 1.99 11.64 9.24
N VAL A 223 3.21 11.25 8.82
CA VAL A 223 3.42 10.42 7.62
C VAL A 223 2.73 9.06 7.75
N THR A 224 2.76 8.45 8.93
CA THR A 224 2.08 7.18 9.18
C THR A 224 0.56 7.31 9.05
N LEU A 225 0.00 8.41 9.58
CA LEU A 225 -1.43 8.67 9.42
C LEU A 225 -1.80 8.85 7.95
N GLU A 226 -1.02 9.62 7.20
CA GLU A 226 -1.29 9.93 5.79
C GLU A 226 -1.12 8.72 4.87
N ASP A 227 -0.11 7.87 5.12
CA ASP A 227 0.25 6.79 4.20
C ASP A 227 -0.43 5.47 4.53
N VAL A 228 -0.78 5.23 5.80
CA VAL A 228 -1.28 3.92 6.27
C VAL A 228 -2.77 3.95 6.60
N TYR A 229 -3.24 4.95 7.34
CA TYR A 229 -4.59 4.97 7.89
C TYR A 229 -5.57 5.77 7.03
N GLU A 230 -5.21 6.99 6.67
CA GLU A 230 -6.08 7.91 5.94
C GLU A 230 -6.59 7.35 4.59
N PRO A 231 -5.80 6.63 3.76
CA PRO A 231 -6.25 6.17 2.46
C PRO A 231 -7.48 5.25 2.55
N TYR A 232 -7.50 4.35 3.52
CA TYR A 232 -8.63 3.46 3.70
C TYR A 232 -9.87 4.19 4.23
N LEU A 233 -9.70 5.09 5.20
CA LEU A 233 -10.78 5.90 5.74
C LEU A 233 -11.43 6.82 4.71
N LEU A 234 -10.62 7.39 3.81
CA LEU A 234 -11.11 8.15 2.65
C LEU A 234 -11.91 7.27 1.69
N GLN A 235 -11.41 6.07 1.41
CA GLN A 235 -12.02 5.13 0.48
C GLN A 235 -13.40 4.64 0.94
N ILE A 236 -13.54 4.32 2.23
CA ILE A 236 -14.84 3.90 2.79
C ILE A 236 -15.75 5.08 3.09
N GLY A 237 -15.31 6.30 2.80
CA GLY A 237 -16.08 7.52 2.98
C GLY A 237 -16.24 7.98 4.42
N PHE A 238 -15.39 7.52 5.34
CA PHE A 238 -15.42 7.93 6.76
C PHE A 238 -14.70 9.24 7.01
N LEU A 239 -13.77 9.59 6.13
CA LEU A 239 -12.98 10.79 6.18
C LEU A 239 -13.11 11.57 4.87
N THR A 240 -13.03 12.90 4.94
CA THR A 240 -12.89 13.77 3.78
C THR A 240 -11.73 14.73 3.98
N ARG A 241 -11.03 15.04 2.88
CA ARG A 241 -9.97 16.08 2.85
C ARG A 241 -10.56 17.39 2.36
N THR A 242 -10.33 18.45 3.10
CA THR A 242 -10.63 19.84 2.70
C THR A 242 -9.33 20.65 2.68
N PRO A 243 -9.30 21.83 2.05
CA PRO A 243 -8.12 22.72 2.12
C PRO A 243 -7.72 23.11 3.56
N ARG A 244 -8.67 23.05 4.50
CA ARG A 244 -8.44 23.37 5.92
C ARG A 244 -8.05 22.17 6.76
N GLY A 245 -8.19 20.95 6.26
CA GLY A 245 -7.85 19.72 6.98
C GLY A 245 -8.83 18.57 6.76
N ARG A 246 -8.79 17.60 7.67
CA ARG A 246 -9.56 16.37 7.66
C ARG A 246 -10.86 16.56 8.42
N CYS A 247 -11.96 16.06 7.84
CA CYS A 247 -13.28 16.05 8.46
C CYS A 247 -13.84 14.63 8.47
N VAL A 248 -14.52 14.28 9.56
CA VAL A 248 -15.28 13.02 9.69
C VAL A 248 -16.65 13.18 9.03
N THR A 249 -17.09 12.13 8.35
CA THR A 249 -18.42 12.11 7.68
C THR A 249 -19.50 11.52 8.57
N GLN A 250 -20.77 11.67 8.17
CA GLN A 250 -21.90 11.05 8.88
C GLN A 250 -21.73 9.53 8.99
N LEU A 251 -21.24 8.86 7.94
CA LEU A 251 -21.01 7.41 7.95
C LEU A 251 -20.07 6.97 9.09
N ALA A 252 -19.07 7.77 9.41
CA ALA A 252 -18.17 7.45 10.51
C ALA A 252 -18.81 7.72 11.88
N TYR A 253 -19.64 8.75 12.03
CA TYR A 253 -20.43 8.96 13.25
C TYR A 253 -21.35 7.77 13.53
N ASP A 254 -22.07 7.32 12.51
CA ASP A 254 -22.98 6.18 12.60
C ASP A 254 -22.24 4.91 13.00
N HIS A 255 -21.08 4.65 12.38
CA HIS A 255 -20.23 3.49 12.69
C HIS A 255 -19.67 3.52 14.11
N LEU A 256 -19.27 4.69 14.59
CA LEU A 256 -18.75 4.89 15.95
C LEU A 256 -19.87 4.98 17.01
N HIS A 257 -21.14 4.96 16.60
CA HIS A 257 -22.30 5.18 17.46
C HIS A 257 -22.21 6.50 18.23
N LEU A 258 -21.75 7.57 17.56
CA LEU A 258 -21.64 8.91 18.10
C LEU A 258 -22.67 9.84 17.45
N GLU A 259 -23.20 10.79 18.22
CA GLU A 259 -24.08 11.83 17.68
C GLU A 259 -23.24 12.87 16.89
N ASN A 260 -23.74 13.24 15.71
CA ASN A 260 -23.14 14.33 14.93
C ASN A 260 -23.81 15.66 15.31
N PRO A 261 -23.14 16.55 16.02
CA PRO A 261 -23.71 17.83 16.43
C PRO A 261 -24.00 18.78 15.26
N ASN A 262 -23.42 18.50 14.10
CA ASN A 262 -23.55 19.30 12.87
C ASN A 262 -24.44 18.59 11.82
N ALA A 263 -25.14 17.50 12.19
CA ALA A 263 -26.06 16.85 11.27
C ALA A 263 -27.13 17.86 10.80
N PRO A 264 -27.48 17.90 9.50
CA PRO A 264 -28.64 18.68 9.05
C PRO A 264 -29.87 18.18 9.81
N GLN A 265 -30.51 19.06 10.57
CA GLN A 265 -31.82 18.71 11.14
C GLN A 265 -32.75 18.45 9.97
N GLU A 266 -33.25 17.22 9.84
CA GLU A 266 -34.38 16.95 8.96
C GLU A 266 -35.52 17.88 9.38
N GLN A 267 -35.73 18.90 8.54
CA GLN A 267 -36.97 19.68 8.66
C GLN A 267 -38.12 18.69 8.44
N GLN A 268 -38.77 18.29 9.53
CA GLN A 268 -40.05 17.60 9.46
C GLN A 268 -40.97 18.53 8.66
N LEU A 269 -41.14 18.22 7.39
CA LEU A 269 -42.25 18.75 6.61
C LEU A 269 -43.50 18.13 7.21
N SER A 270 -44.09 18.83 8.16
CA SER A 270 -45.49 18.58 8.61
C SER A 270 -46.42 19.00 7.46
N PHE A 271 -46.98 18.02 6.76
CA PHE A 271 -48.13 18.18 5.89
C PHE A 271 -49.43 18.19 6.72
#